data_9d42007a28715bf4a429964fa97929d7
#
_entry.id   9d42007a28715bf4a429964fa97929d7
#
_cell.length_a   1.000
_cell.length_b   1.000
_cell.length_c   1.000
_cell.angle_alpha   90.00
_cell.angle_beta   90.00
_cell.angle_gamma   90.00
#
_symmetry.space_group_name_H-M   'P 1'
#
loop_
_entity.id
_entity.type
_entity.pdbx_description
1 polymer ?
#
loop_
_entity_poly.entity_id
_entity_poly.type
_entity_poly.pdbx_seq_one_letter_code
_entity_poly.pdbx_strand_id
1 'polypeptide(L)'
;MNKLSKRLEVVASFVNDNSKVIDIGCDHGLLSIYLVNKYKNIKVIASDVNENALSSAITNIKKEKLENRIETRLGSGLDVVKADEIDTIVIAGMGANTIVGILK
;
A
#
# COMPACT_ATOMS: atom_id res chain seq x y z
N MET A 1 -11.70 -14.58 -12.09
CA MET A 1 -10.99 -13.46 -11.44
C MET A 1 -10.89 -12.27 -12.36
N ASN A 2 -11.09 -11.07 -11.83
CA ASN A 2 -10.98 -9.89 -12.66
C ASN A 2 -9.52 -9.46 -12.84
N LYS A 3 -9.29 -8.51 -13.74
CA LYS A 3 -7.94 -8.02 -14.04
C LYS A 3 -7.27 -7.37 -12.83
N LEU A 4 -8.05 -6.76 -11.95
CA LEU A 4 -7.52 -6.09 -10.77
C LEU A 4 -6.86 -7.08 -9.82
N SER A 5 -7.52 -8.22 -9.55
CA SER A 5 -6.96 -9.26 -8.68
C SER A 5 -5.64 -9.79 -9.23
N LYS A 6 -5.57 -9.99 -10.53
CA LYS A 6 -4.35 -10.50 -11.16
C LYS A 6 -3.21 -9.49 -11.07
N ARG A 7 -3.49 -8.22 -11.27
CA ARG A 7 -2.50 -7.16 -11.12
C ARG A 7 -1.98 -7.08 -9.69
N LEU A 8 -2.87 -7.20 -8.72
CA LEU A 8 -2.47 -7.18 -7.31
C LEU A 8 -1.58 -8.37 -6.97
N GLU A 9 -1.88 -9.54 -7.50
CA GLU A 9 -1.03 -10.72 -7.33
C GLU A 9 0.38 -10.49 -7.86
N VAL A 10 0.49 -9.92 -9.06
CA VAL A 10 1.79 -9.66 -9.67
C VAL A 10 2.59 -8.66 -8.84
N VAL A 11 1.97 -7.57 -8.42
CA VAL A 11 2.64 -6.57 -7.58
C VAL A 11 3.09 -7.20 -6.27
N ALA A 12 2.22 -7.97 -5.63
CA ALA A 12 2.53 -8.61 -4.36
C ALA A 12 3.69 -9.60 -4.49
N SER A 13 3.86 -10.21 -5.66
CA SER A 13 4.96 -11.17 -5.88
C SER A 13 6.34 -10.52 -5.79
N PHE A 14 6.43 -9.20 -5.95
CA PHE A 14 7.68 -8.45 -5.81
C PHE A 14 7.95 -7.97 -4.40
N VAL A 15 7.01 -8.19 -3.48
CA VAL A 15 7.11 -7.73 -2.10
C VAL A 15 7.36 -8.93 -1.20
N ASN A 16 8.29 -8.79 -0.25
CA ASN A 16 8.63 -9.88 0.66
C ASN A 16 7.85 -9.74 1.98
N ASP A 17 7.54 -10.88 2.61
CA ASP A 17 7.00 -10.87 3.95
C ASP A 17 8.04 -10.23 4.90
N ASN A 18 7.60 -9.72 6.03
CA ASN A 18 8.39 -8.93 6.97
C ASN A 18 8.82 -7.56 6.47
N SER A 19 8.39 -7.16 5.27
CA SER A 19 8.72 -5.84 4.74
C SER A 19 7.93 -4.74 5.43
N LYS A 20 8.51 -3.54 5.41
CA LYS A 20 7.85 -2.30 5.81
C LYS A 20 7.60 -1.51 4.54
N VAL A 21 6.36 -1.46 4.11
CA VAL A 21 5.97 -0.97 2.79
C VAL A 21 5.29 0.38 2.88
N ILE A 22 5.63 1.28 1.96
CA ILE A 22 4.78 2.44 1.71
C ILE A 22 4.07 2.24 0.36
N ASP A 23 2.75 2.37 0.39
CA ASP A 23 1.88 2.31 -0.78
C ASP A 23 1.54 3.75 -1.17
N ILE A 24 2.26 4.28 -2.14
CA ILE A 24 2.12 5.67 -2.59
C ILE A 24 1.01 5.76 -3.62
N GLY A 25 0.04 6.65 -3.38
CA GLY A 25 -1.15 6.73 -4.21
C GLY A 25 -2.06 5.55 -3.97
N CYS A 26 -2.35 5.28 -2.69
CA CYS A 26 -3.07 4.07 -2.28
C CYS A 26 -4.52 4.00 -2.76
N ASP A 27 -5.09 5.14 -3.13
CA ASP A 27 -6.45 5.26 -3.65
C ASP A 27 -7.46 4.58 -2.70
N HIS A 28 -8.12 3.51 -3.12
CA HIS A 28 -9.09 2.82 -2.28
C HIS A 28 -8.46 1.87 -1.25
N GLY A 29 -7.13 1.78 -1.24
CA GLY A 29 -6.41 0.92 -0.30
C GLY A 29 -6.41 -0.56 -0.66
N LEU A 30 -6.81 -0.91 -1.87
CA LEU A 30 -6.96 -2.31 -2.27
C LEU A 30 -5.64 -3.08 -2.26
N LEU A 31 -4.57 -2.45 -2.72
CA LEU A 31 -3.25 -3.10 -2.72
C LEU A 31 -2.74 -3.30 -1.30
N SER A 32 -2.86 -2.27 -0.45
CA SER A 32 -2.45 -2.38 0.95
C SER A 32 -3.18 -3.52 1.65
N ILE A 33 -4.50 -3.60 1.46
CA ILE A 33 -5.32 -4.67 2.04
C ILE A 33 -4.89 -6.04 1.49
N TYR A 34 -4.65 -6.12 0.20
CA TYR A 34 -4.20 -7.37 -0.43
C TYR A 34 -2.87 -7.84 0.18
N LEU A 35 -1.93 -6.93 0.35
CA LEU A 35 -0.61 -7.25 0.89
C LEU A 35 -0.68 -7.80 2.31
N VAL A 36 -1.44 -7.17 3.19
CA VAL A 36 -1.52 -7.63 4.59
C VAL A 36 -2.34 -8.89 4.73
N ASN A 37 -3.23 -9.18 3.79
CA ASN A 37 -3.94 -10.46 3.77
C ASN A 37 -3.08 -11.60 3.25
N LYS A 38 -2.17 -11.30 2.33
CA LYS A 38 -1.28 -12.30 1.76
C LYS A 38 -0.12 -12.63 2.69
N TYR A 39 0.45 -11.62 3.34
CA TYR A 39 1.64 -11.78 4.18
C TYR A 39 1.29 -11.47 5.64
N LYS A 40 1.74 -12.33 6.57
CA LYS A 40 1.40 -12.20 7.98
C LYS A 40 2.18 -11.12 8.72
N ASN A 41 3.40 -10.85 8.28
CA ASN A 41 4.34 -10.01 9.04
C ASN A 41 4.64 -8.69 8.38
N ILE A 42 3.96 -8.39 7.30
CA ILE A 42 4.15 -7.13 6.56
C ILE A 42 3.43 -5.99 7.27
N LYS A 43 4.05 -4.82 7.24
CA LYS A 43 3.40 -3.59 7.70
C LYS A 43 3.33 -2.61 6.54
N VAL A 44 2.22 -1.92 6.42
CA VAL A 44 1.98 -1.02 5.29
C VAL A 44 1.60 0.36 5.78
N ILE A 45 2.22 1.37 5.17
CA ILE A 45 1.78 2.76 5.29
C ILE A 45 1.12 3.09 3.95
N ALA A 46 -0.17 3.37 4.00
CA ALA A 46 -0.93 3.75 2.81
C ALA A 46 -1.02 5.27 2.74
N SER A 47 -0.50 5.85 1.67
CA SER A 47 -0.47 7.30 1.52
C SER A 47 -1.13 7.75 0.24
N ASP A 48 -1.70 8.95 0.29
CA ASP A 48 -2.27 9.60 -0.88
C ASP A 48 -2.26 11.11 -0.67
N VAL A 49 -2.13 11.86 -1.75
CA VAL A 49 -2.25 13.32 -1.70
C VAL A 49 -3.70 13.76 -1.75
N ASN A 50 -4.57 12.90 -2.23
CA ASN A 50 -6.00 13.17 -2.38
C ASN A 50 -6.75 12.73 -1.14
N GLU A 51 -7.37 13.68 -0.47
CA GLU A 51 -8.07 13.44 0.79
C GLU A 51 -9.25 12.48 0.60
N ASN A 52 -9.97 12.60 -0.50
CA ASN A 52 -11.11 11.72 -0.78
C ASN A 52 -10.68 10.29 -1.03
N ALA A 53 -9.60 10.11 -1.77
CA ALA A 53 -9.05 8.77 -2.01
C ALA A 53 -8.59 8.14 -0.70
N LEU A 54 -7.91 8.91 0.14
CA LEU A 54 -7.44 8.41 1.43
C LEU A 54 -8.61 8.05 2.34
N SER A 55 -9.68 8.86 2.34
CA SER A 55 -10.90 8.54 3.11
C SER A 55 -11.52 7.22 2.67
N SER A 56 -11.52 6.96 1.38
CA SER A 56 -12.01 5.69 0.84
C SER A 56 -11.15 4.52 1.35
N ALA A 57 -9.83 4.70 1.33
CA ALA A 57 -8.91 3.68 1.85
C ALA A 57 -9.17 3.42 3.34
N ILE A 58 -9.31 4.47 4.13
CA ILE A 58 -9.59 4.36 5.56
C ILE A 58 -10.87 3.56 5.80
N THR A 59 -11.92 3.86 5.06
CA THR A 59 -13.19 3.15 5.17
C THR A 59 -13.01 1.66 4.88
N ASN A 60 -12.31 1.34 3.81
CA ASN A 60 -12.09 -0.06 3.42
C ASN A 60 -11.22 -0.80 4.43
N ILE A 61 -10.19 -0.14 4.96
CA ILE A 61 -9.30 -0.73 5.98
C ILE A 61 -10.07 -1.04 7.26
N LYS A 62 -10.93 -0.13 7.70
CA LYS A 62 -11.77 -0.34 8.89
C LYS A 62 -12.75 -1.48 8.68
N LYS A 63 -13.33 -1.54 7.49
CA LYS A 63 -14.28 -2.59 7.12
C LYS A 63 -13.65 -3.97 7.22
N GLU A 64 -12.36 -4.09 6.88
CA GLU A 64 -11.60 -5.33 6.93
C GLU A 64 -10.91 -5.53 8.28
N LYS A 65 -11.06 -4.61 9.21
CA LYS A 65 -10.45 -4.65 10.57
C LYS A 65 -8.93 -4.74 10.52
N LEU A 66 -8.32 -3.96 9.64
CA LEU A 66 -6.87 -3.97 9.40
C LEU A 66 -6.16 -2.72 9.90
N GLU A 67 -6.80 -1.91 10.75
CA GLU A 67 -6.22 -0.65 11.22
C GLU A 67 -4.90 -0.84 11.96
N ASN A 68 -4.70 -2.00 12.57
CA ASN A 68 -3.46 -2.30 13.29
C ASN A 68 -2.30 -2.67 12.37
N ARG A 69 -2.59 -2.96 11.10
CA ARG A 69 -1.60 -3.43 10.15
C ARG A 69 -1.33 -2.42 9.03
N ILE A 70 -2.27 -1.52 8.80
CA ILE A 70 -2.18 -0.49 7.76
C ILE A 70 -2.39 0.87 8.38
N GLU A 71 -1.37 1.71 8.33
CA GLU A 71 -1.46 3.10 8.77
C GLU A 71 -1.70 3.99 7.55
N THR A 72 -2.59 4.98 7.66
CA THR A 72 -2.87 5.89 6.55
C THR A 72 -2.26 7.25 6.83
N ARG A 73 -1.68 7.87 5.80
CA ARG A 73 -1.08 9.20 5.89
C ARG A 73 -1.44 10.04 4.67
N LEU A 74 -1.88 11.25 4.91
CA LEU A 74 -2.16 12.21 3.84
C LEU A 74 -0.89 12.98 3.52
N GLY A 75 -0.48 12.97 2.26
CA GLY A 75 0.69 13.71 1.83
C GLY A 75 1.33 13.15 0.58
N SER A 76 2.43 13.76 0.19
CA SER A 76 3.10 13.46 -1.06
C SER A 76 4.25 12.49 -0.87
N GLY A 77 4.09 11.29 -1.43
CA GLY A 77 5.19 10.34 -1.57
C GLY A 77 5.95 10.08 -0.28
N LEU A 78 7.26 10.18 -0.36
CA LEU A 78 8.13 9.90 0.77
C LEU A 78 8.17 11.00 1.83
N ASP A 79 7.50 12.12 1.59
CA ASP A 79 7.45 13.22 2.56
C ASP A 79 6.71 12.85 3.85
N VAL A 80 5.90 11.80 3.81
CA VAL A 80 5.08 11.38 4.96
C VAL A 80 5.73 10.29 5.81
N VAL A 81 6.92 9.84 5.45
CA VAL A 81 7.61 8.77 6.18
C VAL A 81 9.05 9.17 6.50
N LYS A 82 9.58 8.52 7.54
CA LYS A 82 11.00 8.62 7.89
C LYS A 82 11.76 7.49 7.21
N ALA A 83 13.06 7.68 7.01
CA ALA A 83 13.89 6.73 6.27
C ALA A 83 13.90 5.33 6.87
N ASP A 84 13.78 5.22 8.19
CA ASP A 84 13.82 3.93 8.89
C ASP A 84 12.46 3.27 9.05
N GLU A 85 11.38 3.94 8.61
CA GLU A 85 10.03 3.39 8.73
C GLU A 85 9.69 2.40 7.63
N ILE A 86 10.40 2.46 6.51
CA ILE A 86 10.07 1.65 5.32
C ILE A 86 11.34 1.04 4.72
N ASP A 87 11.16 -0.08 4.06
CA ASP A 87 12.22 -0.69 3.24
C ASP A 87 11.74 -1.00 1.82
N THR A 88 10.46 -0.85 1.55
CA THR A 88 9.89 -1.15 0.24
C THR A 88 8.92 -0.04 -0.16
N ILE A 89 9.05 0.42 -1.40
CA ILE A 89 8.18 1.45 -1.97
C ILE A 89 7.35 0.81 -3.07
N VAL A 90 6.04 1.02 -3.01
CA VAL A 90 5.15 0.64 -4.10
C VAL A 90 4.45 1.90 -4.57
N ILE A 91 4.55 2.18 -5.85
CA ILE A 91 3.87 3.31 -6.48
C ILE A 91 2.88 2.73 -7.47
N ALA A 92 1.60 2.81 -7.13
CA ALA A 92 0.55 2.42 -8.04
C ALA A 92 0.33 3.58 -8.99
N GLY A 93 0.79 3.43 -10.22
CA GLY A 93 0.63 4.46 -11.22
C GLY A 93 -0.80 4.57 -11.70
N MET A 94 -1.15 5.75 -12.12
CA MET A 94 -2.40 5.97 -12.84
C MET A 94 -2.30 5.21 -14.15
N GLY A 95 -3.23 4.31 -14.40
CA GLY A 95 -3.21 3.47 -15.58
C GLY A 95 -2.55 2.12 -15.32
N ALA A 96 -1.61 1.70 -16.16
CA ALA A 96 -1.11 0.34 -16.16
C ALA A 96 0.19 0.12 -15.39
N ASN A 97 0.85 1.18 -14.94
CA ASN A 97 2.20 1.07 -14.40
C ASN A 97 2.22 1.06 -12.89
N THR A 98 2.89 0.07 -12.33
CA THR A 98 3.16 0.00 -10.89
C THR A 98 4.66 -0.20 -10.72
N ILE A 99 5.26 0.56 -9.83
CA ILE A 99 6.68 0.50 -9.55
C ILE A 99 6.87 -0.02 -8.13
N VAL A 100 7.71 -1.05 -8.01
CA VAL A 100 8.11 -1.58 -6.70
C VAL A 100 9.61 -1.37 -6.56
N GLY A 101 10.01 -0.73 -5.48
CA GLY A 101 11.42 -0.49 -5.18
C GLY A 101 11.77 -0.96 -3.78
N ILE A 102 12.97 -1.47 -3.62
CA ILE A 102 13.49 -1.90 -2.33
C ILE A 102 14.61 -0.96 -1.93
N LEU A 103 14.50 -0.41 -0.73
CA LEU A 103 15.49 0.48 -0.17
C LEU A 103 16.56 -0.33 0.57
N LYS A 104 17.79 0.03 0.35
CA LYS A 104 18.90 -0.64 1.03
C LYS A 104 19.64 0.32 1.92
#